data_4cbb3a30f4d22a78005fd23ef231e793
#
_entry.id   4cbb3a30f4d22a78005fd23ef231e793
#
_cell.length_a   1.000
_cell.length_b   1.000
_cell.length_c   1.000
_cell.angle_alpha   90.00
_cell.angle_beta   90.00
_cell.angle_gamma   90.00
#
_symmetry.space_group_name_H-M   'P 1'
#
loop_
_entity.id
_entity.type
_entity.pdbx_description
1 polymer ?
#
loop_
_entity_poly.entity_id
_entity_poly.type
_entity_poly.pdbx_seq_one_letter_code
_entity_poly.pdbx_strand_id
1 'polypeptide(L)'
;MVGANPKSEAYVRVTPAKKAGSPRHAYSRAIPQRRWLALLSALIPLSFTLVQCSKAPSAGSLAANVQGSSDTFDDRFPQPQFKDRFPTAAESLQQRPANVADAQTRRTVQTQPYRVASLAPTVPYQRPAHEEQTALIGLKSSAFPYYGNNPRTETPFLNVANGDRHGHRSYSGRVYWQDETFNDNRVLMHVPEHFDVNKPGVIVVFFHGNGATLERDVRDRQLLPQQISDSGANAVLLAPQLAVDAADSSAGKFWQPGGLKRFINESADHLAKLYGDPNAAKTFANMPIVIVGYSGGFVPTAWSLDVGGVGNRVRGVVLLDAVYGELDKFASWVANNRSGFFVSAYTRYTQRHDQELMQMIRDKGIAVSDDMDGPLRPGSVVFVKTPDGVTHRDYVTHAWTDRPVREVLAKMALTPALTRFAASNAESSISR
;
A
#
# COMPACT_ATOMS: atom_id res chain seq x y z
N MET A 1 54.99 -5.09 -42.07
CA MET A 1 55.19 -6.56 -42.04
C MET A 1 53.94 -7.15 -41.36
N VAL A 2 53.21 -7.94 -42.17
CA VAL A 2 52.44 -9.16 -41.85
C VAL A 2 51.44 -9.02 -40.68
N GLY A 3 50.16 -8.98 -40.78
CA GLY A 3 49.24 -9.74 -41.64
C GLY A 3 48.68 -10.92 -40.89
N ALA A 4 47.44 -10.86 -40.40
CA ALA A 4 46.63 -12.08 -40.19
C ALA A 4 45.14 -11.74 -40.10
N ASN A 5 44.40 -12.39 -40.91
CA ASN A 5 42.99 -12.27 -41.31
C ASN A 5 42.07 -13.05 -40.36
N PRO A 6 40.76 -12.71 -40.31
CA PRO A 6 39.80 -13.30 -39.40
C PRO A 6 39.21 -14.63 -39.92
N LYS A 7 38.83 -15.50 -38.98
CA LYS A 7 38.10 -16.76 -39.26
C LYS A 7 36.61 -16.54 -39.19
N SER A 8 36.00 -16.96 -40.26
CA SER A 8 34.56 -17.07 -40.52
C SER A 8 33.85 -18.00 -39.55
N GLU A 9 32.74 -17.55 -38.94
CA GLU A 9 31.78 -18.41 -38.27
C GLU A 9 30.71 -18.89 -39.23
N ALA A 10 30.54 -20.20 -39.27
CA ALA A 10 29.60 -20.91 -40.12
C ALA A 10 28.15 -20.86 -39.51
N TYR A 11 27.23 -20.39 -40.28
CA TYR A 11 25.80 -20.50 -40.04
C TYR A 11 25.31 -21.94 -40.24
N VAL A 12 24.82 -22.58 -39.20
CA VAL A 12 24.09 -23.85 -39.30
C VAL A 12 22.63 -23.59 -39.50
N ARG A 13 22.12 -23.88 -40.67
CA ARG A 13 20.67 -23.90 -41.02
C ARG A 13 20.04 -25.17 -40.46
N VAL A 14 19.10 -25.02 -39.53
CA VAL A 14 18.24 -26.15 -39.12
C VAL A 14 16.92 -26.06 -39.89
N THR A 15 16.66 -27.11 -40.68
CA THR A 15 15.40 -27.31 -41.40
C THR A 15 14.34 -27.94 -40.51
N PRO A 16 13.04 -27.60 -40.62
CA PRO A 16 12.00 -28.18 -39.77
C PRO A 16 11.55 -29.58 -40.29
N ALA A 17 11.43 -30.53 -39.37
CA ALA A 17 10.92 -31.86 -39.59
C ALA A 17 9.39 -31.89 -39.72
N LYS A 18 8.92 -32.77 -40.62
CA LYS A 18 7.55 -33.02 -41.01
C LYS A 18 6.71 -33.62 -39.87
N LYS A 19 5.44 -33.18 -39.84
CA LYS A 19 4.33 -33.72 -39.06
C LYS A 19 4.08 -35.21 -39.31
N ALA A 20 3.95 -35.97 -38.22
CA ALA A 20 3.27 -37.29 -38.24
C ALA A 20 1.92 -37.10 -37.49
N GLY A 21 0.87 -37.55 -38.10
CA GLY A 21 -0.49 -37.47 -37.57
C GLY A 21 -0.76 -38.61 -36.57
N SER A 22 -1.69 -38.38 -35.70
CA SER A 22 -2.27 -39.40 -34.85
C SER A 22 -3.74 -39.13 -34.49
N PRO A 23 -4.51 -40.10 -34.08
CA PRO A 23 -5.90 -40.19 -34.40
C PRO A 23 -6.83 -39.56 -33.35
N ARG A 24 -7.97 -39.08 -33.85
CA ARG A 24 -9.10 -38.57 -33.06
C ARG A 24 -9.82 -39.74 -32.35
N HIS A 25 -9.91 -39.67 -31.05
CA HIS A 25 -10.95 -40.38 -30.30
C HIS A 25 -12.03 -39.37 -29.87
N ALA A 26 -13.18 -39.56 -30.52
CA ALA A 26 -14.42 -38.91 -30.14
C ALA A 26 -15.01 -39.59 -28.91
N TYR A 27 -15.24 -38.85 -27.84
CA TYR A 27 -16.17 -39.24 -26.78
C TYR A 27 -17.30 -38.22 -26.74
N SER A 28 -18.41 -38.67 -27.38
CA SER A 28 -19.76 -38.09 -27.22
C SER A 28 -20.26 -38.40 -25.80
N ARG A 29 -20.60 -37.42 -25.03
CA ARG A 29 -21.49 -37.56 -23.87
C ARG A 29 -22.66 -36.59 -24.02
N ALA A 30 -23.80 -37.18 -24.17
CA ALA A 30 -25.11 -36.56 -24.28
C ALA A 30 -25.50 -35.88 -22.96
N ILE A 31 -26.03 -34.67 -23.10
CA ILE A 31 -26.67 -33.91 -21.99
C ILE A 31 -28.18 -34.20 -22.06
N PRO A 32 -28.85 -34.60 -20.97
CA PRO A 32 -30.29 -34.79 -21.00
C PRO A 32 -31.02 -33.45 -20.95
N GLN A 33 -31.85 -33.20 -21.93
CA GLN A 33 -32.85 -32.13 -21.94
C GLN A 33 -33.91 -32.39 -20.86
N ARG A 34 -34.05 -31.50 -19.90
CA ARG A 34 -35.24 -31.44 -19.05
C ARG A 34 -36.28 -30.51 -19.67
N ARG A 35 -37.42 -31.12 -19.99
CA ARG A 35 -38.64 -30.49 -20.49
C ARG A 35 -39.17 -29.51 -19.46
N TRP A 36 -39.47 -28.28 -19.88
CA TRP A 36 -40.33 -27.35 -19.14
C TRP A 36 -41.75 -27.45 -19.72
N LEU A 37 -42.67 -27.81 -18.84
CA LEU A 37 -44.11 -27.81 -19.10
C LEU A 37 -44.61 -26.37 -19.06
N ALA A 38 -45.35 -26.03 -20.12
CA ALA A 38 -46.15 -24.81 -20.20
C ALA A 38 -47.36 -24.90 -19.31
N LEU A 39 -47.70 -23.85 -18.58
CA LEU A 39 -49.01 -23.62 -18.00
C LEU A 39 -49.54 -22.27 -18.45
N LEU A 40 -50.75 -22.33 -18.95
CA LEU A 40 -51.60 -21.36 -19.63
C LEU A 40 -52.03 -20.17 -18.73
N SER A 41 -52.04 -19.03 -19.32
CA SER A 41 -53.15 -18.06 -19.49
C SER A 41 -53.98 -17.65 -18.26
N ALA A 42 -53.94 -16.36 -17.92
CA ALA A 42 -55.15 -15.60 -17.55
C ALA A 42 -55.05 -14.18 -18.06
N LEU A 43 -55.90 -13.85 -19.02
CA LEU A 43 -56.23 -12.52 -19.56
C LEU A 43 -57.10 -11.79 -18.56
N ILE A 44 -56.80 -10.54 -18.23
CA ILE A 44 -57.72 -9.55 -17.65
C ILE A 44 -57.58 -8.26 -18.45
N PRO A 45 -58.71 -7.59 -18.82
CA PRO A 45 -58.76 -6.61 -19.88
C PRO A 45 -58.45 -5.18 -19.43
N LEU A 46 -57.93 -4.43 -20.40
CA LEU A 46 -57.80 -2.98 -20.40
C LEU A 46 -59.15 -2.26 -20.16
N SER A 47 -59.15 -1.31 -19.28
CA SER A 47 -60.11 -0.19 -19.32
C SER A 47 -59.40 1.07 -19.66
N PHE A 48 -59.68 1.57 -20.88
CA PHE A 48 -59.33 2.91 -21.33
C PHE A 48 -60.30 3.93 -20.70
N THR A 49 -59.79 4.94 -20.06
CA THR A 49 -60.50 6.20 -19.82
C THR A 49 -59.74 7.33 -20.50
N LEU A 50 -60.32 7.81 -21.59
CA LEU A 50 -59.99 9.08 -22.22
C LEU A 50 -60.52 10.22 -21.32
N VAL A 51 -59.67 11.17 -20.99
CA VAL A 51 -60.09 12.52 -20.58
C VAL A 51 -59.35 13.54 -21.47
N GLN A 52 -60.17 14.37 -22.06
CA GLN A 52 -59.88 15.33 -23.08
C GLN A 52 -59.10 16.57 -22.61
N CYS A 53 -58.48 17.20 -23.60
CA CYS A 53 -57.79 18.46 -23.65
C CYS A 53 -58.50 19.62 -22.93
N SER A 54 -57.72 20.49 -22.26
CA SER A 54 -57.98 21.93 -22.25
C SER A 54 -56.65 22.71 -22.15
N LYS A 55 -56.48 23.54 -23.20
CA LYS A 55 -55.78 24.82 -23.37
C LYS A 55 -54.59 25.18 -22.44
N ALA A 56 -53.48 25.47 -23.09
CA ALA A 56 -52.34 26.20 -22.59
C ALA A 56 -52.67 27.65 -22.21
N PRO A 57 -51.96 28.21 -21.27
CA PRO A 57 -51.51 29.60 -21.36
C PRO A 57 -49.98 29.76 -21.32
N SER A 58 -49.61 30.86 -21.91
CA SER A 58 -48.37 31.47 -22.26
C SER A 58 -47.22 31.43 -21.23
N ALA A 59 -46.03 31.50 -21.82
CA ALA A 59 -44.71 31.72 -21.27
C ALA A 59 -44.62 32.59 -20.01
N GLY A 60 -44.08 32.04 -18.96
CA GLY A 60 -43.52 32.73 -17.80
C GLY A 60 -42.26 32.01 -17.38
N SER A 61 -41.15 32.69 -17.55
CA SER A 61 -39.83 32.29 -17.09
C SER A 61 -39.84 32.03 -15.59
N LEU A 62 -39.64 30.75 -15.21
CA LEU A 62 -39.20 30.37 -13.87
C LEU A 62 -38.11 29.29 -14.04
N ALA A 63 -36.88 29.73 -13.87
CA ALA A 63 -35.76 28.83 -13.70
C ALA A 63 -35.99 28.02 -12.42
N ALA A 64 -36.52 26.82 -12.55
CA ALA A 64 -36.54 25.83 -11.48
C ALA A 64 -35.15 25.27 -11.30
N ASN A 65 -34.54 25.60 -10.18
CA ASN A 65 -33.35 25.00 -9.62
C ASN A 65 -33.62 23.51 -9.43
N VAL A 66 -33.22 22.67 -10.39
CA VAL A 66 -33.05 21.24 -10.18
C VAL A 66 -31.64 21.07 -9.66
N GLN A 67 -31.48 21.18 -8.35
CA GLN A 67 -30.33 20.63 -7.64
C GLN A 67 -30.43 19.08 -7.70
N GLY A 68 -29.98 18.52 -8.81
CA GLY A 68 -29.57 17.14 -8.86
C GLY A 68 -28.28 17.03 -8.03
N SER A 69 -28.34 16.32 -6.92
CA SER A 69 -27.13 15.92 -6.20
C SER A 69 -26.32 14.98 -7.08
N SER A 70 -25.42 15.55 -7.87
CA SER A 70 -24.34 14.79 -8.48
C SER A 70 -23.30 14.55 -7.38
N ASP A 71 -23.42 13.44 -6.64
CA ASP A 71 -22.32 12.88 -5.86
C ASP A 71 -21.22 12.48 -6.83
N THR A 72 -20.41 13.43 -7.24
CA THR A 72 -19.22 13.17 -8.05
C THR A 72 -18.16 12.58 -7.15
N PHE A 73 -17.29 11.74 -7.73
CA PHE A 73 -16.14 11.13 -7.02
C PHE A 73 -15.24 12.20 -6.36
N ASP A 74 -15.19 13.42 -6.90
CA ASP A 74 -14.48 14.56 -6.35
C ASP A 74 -15.04 15.03 -4.99
N ASP A 75 -16.34 14.85 -4.73
CA ASP A 75 -16.95 15.18 -3.43
C ASP A 75 -16.56 14.19 -2.33
N ARG A 76 -16.10 13.00 -2.69
CA ARG A 76 -15.59 11.98 -1.75
C ARG A 76 -14.14 12.16 -1.36
N PHE A 77 -13.38 12.93 -2.14
CA PHE A 77 -12.00 13.30 -1.87
C PHE A 77 -11.95 14.83 -1.76
N PRO A 78 -12.02 15.42 -0.55
CA PRO A 78 -11.88 16.85 -0.41
C PRO A 78 -10.56 17.28 -1.03
N GLN A 79 -10.65 18.01 -2.15
CA GLN A 79 -9.49 18.61 -2.80
C GLN A 79 -8.84 19.54 -1.78
N PRO A 80 -7.51 19.49 -1.58
CA PRO A 80 -6.84 20.47 -0.75
C PRO A 80 -7.09 21.85 -1.36
N GLN A 81 -7.85 22.68 -0.66
CA GLN A 81 -7.94 24.09 -1.01
C GLN A 81 -6.60 24.72 -0.66
N PHE A 82 -5.81 25.07 -1.68
CA PHE A 82 -4.51 25.72 -1.57
C PHE A 82 -4.58 27.14 -0.96
N LYS A 83 -5.39 27.37 0.05
CA LYS A 83 -5.48 28.68 0.73
C LYS A 83 -4.78 28.75 2.07
N ASP A 84 -4.27 27.64 2.59
CA ASP A 84 -3.50 27.67 3.83
C ASP A 84 -2.03 27.95 3.49
N ARG A 85 -1.69 29.24 3.48
CA ARG A 85 -0.29 29.70 3.45
C ARG A 85 0.40 29.17 4.71
N PHE A 86 1.45 28.42 4.51
CA PHE A 86 2.39 28.12 5.58
C PHE A 86 3.03 29.41 6.06
N PRO A 87 3.22 29.61 7.39
CA PRO A 87 3.97 30.73 7.89
C PRO A 87 5.37 30.71 7.31
N THR A 88 5.84 31.84 6.83
CA THR A 88 7.19 31.99 6.30
C THR A 88 8.20 31.82 7.45
N ALA A 89 9.45 31.43 7.12
CA ALA A 89 10.52 31.25 8.11
C ALA A 89 10.73 32.45 9.06
N ALA A 90 10.28 33.65 8.67
CA ALA A 90 10.33 34.86 9.47
C ALA A 90 9.27 34.88 10.61
N GLU A 91 8.10 34.26 10.41
CA GLU A 91 7.03 34.22 11.41
C GLU A 91 7.33 33.16 12.51
N SER A 92 8.11 32.13 12.20
CA SER A 92 8.50 31.10 13.16
C SER A 92 9.55 31.55 14.18
N LEU A 93 10.22 32.69 13.95
CA LEU A 93 11.26 33.21 14.84
C LEU A 93 10.72 34.13 15.95
N GLN A 94 9.46 34.54 15.93
CA GLN A 94 8.86 35.45 16.92
C GLN A 94 8.19 34.78 18.10
N GLN A 95 8.18 33.44 18.21
CA GLN A 95 7.58 32.71 19.34
C GLN A 95 8.62 31.89 20.11
N ARG A 96 9.71 32.51 20.57
CA ARG A 96 10.54 31.95 21.62
C ARG A 96 10.27 32.69 22.93
N PRO A 97 9.79 32.06 24.00
CA PRO A 97 9.80 32.66 25.31
C PRO A 97 11.24 32.71 25.83
N ALA A 98 11.66 33.92 26.21
CA ALA A 98 12.88 34.14 26.96
C ALA A 98 12.70 33.68 28.40
N ASN A 99 13.80 33.22 28.99
CA ASN A 99 14.08 32.95 30.40
C ASN A 99 14.05 31.50 30.84
N VAL A 100 15.25 30.95 31.01
CA VAL A 100 15.71 30.40 32.31
C VAL A 100 17.22 30.60 32.38
N ALA A 101 17.63 31.44 33.31
CA ALA A 101 19.01 31.64 33.71
C ALA A 101 19.36 30.68 34.88
N ASP A 102 20.59 30.22 34.85
CA ASP A 102 21.48 29.80 35.92
C ASP A 102 20.94 29.22 37.25
N ALA A 103 21.34 27.98 37.52
CA ALA A 103 21.73 27.57 38.88
C ALA A 103 22.82 26.49 38.85
N GLN A 104 24.08 26.91 38.90
CA GLN A 104 25.21 26.04 39.29
C GLN A 104 25.13 25.78 40.78
N THR A 105 25.06 24.51 41.19
CA THR A 105 25.38 24.12 42.55
C THR A 105 26.36 22.95 42.53
N ARG A 106 27.61 23.26 42.84
CA ARG A 106 28.69 22.29 43.11
C ARG A 106 28.38 21.50 44.38
N ARG A 107 28.36 20.20 44.29
CA ARG A 107 28.54 19.29 45.42
C ARG A 107 29.74 18.41 45.17
N THR A 108 30.82 18.69 45.94
CA THR A 108 31.99 17.81 46.09
C THR A 108 31.61 16.61 46.94
N VAL A 109 31.75 15.41 46.41
CA VAL A 109 31.69 14.16 47.17
C VAL A 109 33.09 13.53 47.13
N GLN A 110 33.68 13.37 48.31
CA GLN A 110 34.92 12.68 48.53
C GLN A 110 34.74 11.18 48.36
N THR A 111 35.46 10.56 47.43
CA THR A 111 35.48 9.10 47.22
C THR A 111 36.74 8.51 47.80
N GLN A 112 36.58 7.53 48.70
CA GLN A 112 37.64 6.61 49.13
C GLN A 112 37.78 5.44 48.14
N PRO A 113 39.00 4.92 47.91
CA PRO A 113 39.20 3.90 46.89
C PRO A 113 39.01 2.49 47.47
N TYR A 114 37.96 1.79 47.01
CA TYR A 114 37.90 0.35 47.15
C TYR A 114 38.56 -0.30 45.93
N ARG A 115 39.65 -1.06 46.14
CA ARG A 115 40.20 -1.97 45.11
C ARG A 115 39.34 -3.21 45.07
N VAL A 116 38.54 -3.34 44.00
CA VAL A 116 37.94 -4.60 43.60
C VAL A 116 38.77 -5.16 42.44
N ALA A 117 39.20 -6.44 42.57
CA ALA A 117 39.89 -7.14 41.49
C ALA A 117 39.01 -7.12 40.22
N SER A 118 39.51 -6.45 39.22
CA SER A 118 38.85 -6.36 37.90
C SER A 118 38.98 -7.69 37.20
N LEU A 119 37.91 -8.48 37.20
CA LEU A 119 37.66 -9.35 36.05
C LEU A 119 37.45 -8.40 34.87
N ALA A 120 38.36 -8.45 33.90
CA ALA A 120 38.20 -7.66 32.68
C ALA A 120 36.80 -7.88 32.12
N PRO A 121 35.99 -6.81 31.96
CA PRO A 121 34.69 -6.96 31.34
C PRO A 121 34.98 -7.44 29.90
N THR A 122 34.44 -8.58 29.55
CA THR A 122 34.24 -8.92 28.14
C THR A 122 33.37 -7.81 27.59
N VAL A 123 34.00 -6.84 26.93
CA VAL A 123 33.28 -5.80 26.18
C VAL A 123 32.40 -6.55 25.18
N PRO A 124 31.09 -6.48 25.28
CA PRO A 124 30.24 -7.06 24.26
C PRO A 124 30.70 -6.46 22.93
N TYR A 125 30.92 -7.29 21.92
CA TYR A 125 31.21 -6.82 20.58
C TYR A 125 30.10 -5.84 20.18
N GLN A 126 30.36 -4.55 20.35
CA GLN A 126 29.51 -3.50 19.81
C GLN A 126 29.77 -3.50 18.30
N ARG A 127 28.80 -4.06 17.55
CA ARG A 127 28.75 -3.86 16.11
C ARG A 127 28.82 -2.34 15.88
N PRO A 128 29.63 -1.86 14.88
CA PRO A 128 29.57 -0.45 14.50
C PRO A 128 28.11 -0.06 14.29
N ALA A 129 27.67 1.00 14.96
CA ALA A 129 26.32 1.50 14.81
C ALA A 129 26.08 1.75 13.33
N HIS A 130 25.03 1.12 12.79
CA HIS A 130 24.56 1.43 11.44
C HIS A 130 23.90 2.81 11.53
N GLU A 131 24.35 3.76 10.72
CA GLU A 131 23.71 5.08 10.68
C GLU A 131 22.32 4.94 10.04
N GLU A 132 21.36 5.71 10.52
CA GLU A 132 20.05 5.81 9.92
C GLU A 132 20.17 6.30 8.47
N GLN A 133 19.59 5.55 7.54
CA GLN A 133 19.69 5.85 6.11
C GLN A 133 18.30 6.00 5.50
N THR A 134 18.10 7.14 4.82
CA THR A 134 16.89 7.40 4.03
C THR A 134 17.29 7.82 2.61
N ALA A 135 16.74 7.17 1.60
CA ALA A 135 17.07 7.44 0.21
C ALA A 135 15.86 7.33 -0.73
N LEU A 136 15.90 8.07 -1.82
CA LEU A 136 14.98 7.94 -2.95
C LEU A 136 15.69 7.22 -4.09
N ILE A 137 15.21 6.04 -4.44
CA ILE A 137 15.88 5.14 -5.39
C ILE A 137 14.88 4.74 -6.48
N GLY A 138 15.28 4.92 -7.75
CA GLY A 138 14.48 4.50 -8.90
C GLY A 138 14.50 2.99 -9.08
N LEU A 139 13.30 2.36 -9.14
CA LEU A 139 13.15 0.92 -9.39
C LEU A 139 12.35 0.65 -10.66
N LYS A 140 12.79 -0.33 -11.44
CA LYS A 140 12.07 -0.79 -12.63
C LYS A 140 10.72 -1.44 -12.28
N SER A 141 10.63 -2.05 -11.11
CA SER A 141 9.42 -2.73 -10.60
C SER A 141 8.52 -1.84 -9.75
N SER A 142 8.82 -0.55 -9.58
CA SER A 142 7.94 0.42 -8.93
C SER A 142 6.61 0.57 -9.69
N ALA A 143 5.62 1.26 -9.12
CA ALA A 143 4.28 1.39 -9.69
C ALA A 143 4.30 1.87 -11.15
N PHE A 144 5.06 2.89 -11.43
CA PHE A 144 5.11 3.54 -12.74
C PHE A 144 6.54 3.57 -13.31
N PRO A 145 6.73 3.81 -14.62
CA PRO A 145 5.71 3.87 -15.66
C PRO A 145 5.02 2.51 -15.91
N TYR A 146 3.74 2.57 -16.29
CA TYR A 146 2.91 1.38 -16.54
C TYR A 146 2.22 1.50 -17.92
N TYR A 147 2.38 0.48 -18.76
CA TYR A 147 1.86 0.43 -20.14
C TYR A 147 0.89 -0.73 -20.38
N GLY A 148 0.48 -1.41 -19.31
CA GLY A 148 -0.48 -2.51 -19.38
C GLY A 148 -1.94 -2.03 -19.39
N ASN A 149 -2.85 -2.98 -19.25
CA ASN A 149 -4.28 -2.71 -19.17
C ASN A 149 -4.72 -2.40 -17.72
N ASN A 150 -5.77 -1.60 -17.61
CA ASN A 150 -6.53 -1.50 -16.37
C ASN A 150 -7.30 -2.81 -16.18
N PRO A 151 -7.06 -3.58 -15.12
CA PRO A 151 -7.65 -4.91 -14.96
C PRO A 151 -9.17 -4.91 -14.72
N ARG A 152 -9.77 -3.75 -14.39
CA ARG A 152 -11.22 -3.64 -14.21
C ARG A 152 -11.97 -3.44 -15.52
N THR A 153 -11.34 -2.81 -16.50
CA THR A 153 -11.94 -2.47 -17.78
C THR A 153 -11.35 -3.26 -18.94
N GLU A 154 -10.23 -3.96 -18.70
CA GLU A 154 -9.44 -4.69 -19.70
C GLU A 154 -8.92 -3.82 -20.86
N THR A 155 -9.03 -2.50 -20.72
CA THR A 155 -8.57 -1.51 -21.70
C THR A 155 -7.19 -0.97 -21.34
N PRO A 156 -6.42 -0.42 -22.30
CA PRO A 156 -5.14 0.21 -22.00
C PRO A 156 -5.25 1.24 -20.87
N PHE A 157 -4.31 1.21 -19.93
CA PHE A 157 -4.26 2.19 -18.86
C PHE A 157 -4.09 3.61 -19.42
N LEU A 158 -3.12 3.80 -20.31
CA LEU A 158 -2.94 5.04 -21.04
C LEU A 158 -3.94 5.08 -22.19
N ASN A 159 -5.13 5.61 -21.94
CA ASN A 159 -6.29 5.54 -22.83
C ASN A 159 -6.62 6.87 -23.54
N VAL A 160 -5.73 7.87 -23.41
CA VAL A 160 -5.83 9.18 -24.10
C VAL A 160 -4.50 9.49 -24.75
N ALA A 161 -4.56 10.01 -25.98
CA ALA A 161 -3.39 10.51 -26.69
C ALA A 161 -3.63 11.94 -27.20
N ASN A 162 -2.54 12.74 -27.23
CA ASN A 162 -2.49 14.05 -27.88
C ASN A 162 -1.09 14.19 -28.53
N GLY A 163 -1.02 13.92 -29.84
CA GLY A 163 0.24 13.70 -30.53
C GLY A 163 0.99 12.51 -29.89
N ASP A 164 2.25 12.73 -29.55
CA ASP A 164 3.11 11.72 -28.91
C ASP A 164 2.89 11.60 -27.38
N ARG A 165 2.11 12.50 -26.77
CA ARG A 165 1.77 12.41 -25.35
C ARG A 165 0.66 11.40 -25.12
N HIS A 166 0.87 10.51 -24.18
CA HIS A 166 -0.11 9.57 -23.68
C HIS A 166 -0.56 9.93 -22.27
N GLY A 167 -1.81 9.65 -21.94
CA GLY A 167 -2.38 9.95 -20.64
C GLY A 167 -3.43 8.95 -20.22
N HIS A 168 -3.83 9.04 -18.95
CA HIS A 168 -4.91 8.29 -18.35
C HIS A 168 -6.09 9.22 -18.06
N ARG A 169 -7.28 8.83 -18.52
CA ARG A 169 -8.53 9.47 -18.10
C ARG A 169 -9.03 8.77 -16.85
N SER A 170 -8.97 9.48 -15.73
CA SER A 170 -9.48 8.99 -14.45
C SER A 170 -10.99 8.76 -14.48
N TYR A 171 -11.51 8.11 -13.47
CA TYR A 171 -12.96 7.86 -13.32
C TYR A 171 -13.77 9.16 -13.27
N SER A 172 -13.23 10.25 -12.70
CA SER A 172 -13.86 11.58 -12.69
C SER A 172 -13.87 12.28 -14.05
N GLY A 173 -13.25 11.68 -15.08
CA GLY A 173 -13.11 12.24 -16.42
C GLY A 173 -11.89 13.14 -16.63
N ARG A 174 -11.14 13.45 -15.55
CA ARG A 174 -9.91 14.24 -15.64
C ARG A 174 -8.82 13.43 -16.33
N VAL A 175 -8.07 14.08 -17.22
CA VAL A 175 -6.92 13.49 -17.90
C VAL A 175 -5.65 13.87 -17.15
N TYR A 176 -4.85 12.85 -16.82
CA TYR A 176 -3.51 12.98 -16.26
C TYR A 176 -2.51 12.44 -17.27
N TRP A 177 -1.47 13.25 -17.55
CA TRP A 177 -0.47 12.89 -18.55
C TRP A 177 0.62 11.99 -17.95
N GLN A 178 1.06 11.03 -18.73
CA GLN A 178 2.03 10.02 -18.30
C GLN A 178 3.37 10.63 -17.90
N ASP A 179 3.85 11.60 -18.67
CA ASP A 179 5.12 12.30 -18.45
C ASP A 179 5.13 13.20 -17.19
N GLU A 180 3.96 13.57 -16.66
CA GLU A 180 3.81 14.38 -15.46
C GLU A 180 3.43 13.53 -14.23
N THR A 181 2.55 12.56 -14.43
CA THR A 181 1.86 11.88 -13.32
C THR A 181 2.30 10.43 -13.13
N PHE A 182 2.63 9.72 -14.22
CA PHE A 182 2.81 8.27 -14.20
C PHE A 182 4.18 7.81 -14.71
N ASN A 183 5.23 8.59 -14.48
CA ASN A 183 6.60 8.28 -14.90
C ASN A 183 7.60 8.20 -13.74
N ASP A 184 7.24 8.63 -12.54
CA ASP A 184 8.12 8.57 -11.38
C ASP A 184 8.19 7.13 -10.85
N ASN A 185 9.37 6.53 -10.96
CA ASN A 185 9.65 5.18 -10.50
C ASN A 185 10.41 5.13 -9.17
N ARG A 186 10.54 6.26 -8.48
CA ARG A 186 11.28 6.34 -7.22
C ARG A 186 10.52 5.65 -6.09
N VAL A 187 11.30 5.16 -5.16
CA VAL A 187 10.85 4.55 -3.91
C VAL A 187 11.58 5.24 -2.78
N LEU A 188 10.85 5.72 -1.78
CA LEU A 188 11.43 6.16 -0.53
C LEU A 188 11.77 4.92 0.30
N MET A 189 13.06 4.70 0.51
CA MET A 189 13.60 3.61 1.33
C MET A 189 14.16 4.19 2.62
N HIS A 190 13.92 3.49 3.73
CA HIS A 190 14.46 3.89 5.01
C HIS A 190 14.87 2.67 5.84
N VAL A 191 16.07 2.72 6.38
CA VAL A 191 16.65 1.73 7.30
C VAL A 191 17.02 2.45 8.59
N PRO A 192 16.32 2.18 9.71
CA PRO A 192 16.63 2.80 11.01
C PRO A 192 18.01 2.40 11.55
N GLU A 193 18.61 3.25 12.36
CA GLU A 193 19.88 2.98 13.03
C GLU A 193 19.87 1.67 13.83
N HIS A 194 18.76 1.38 14.52
CA HIS A 194 18.62 0.19 15.37
C HIS A 194 18.29 -1.10 14.60
N PHE A 195 18.07 -1.02 13.27
CA PHE A 195 17.74 -2.20 12.47
C PHE A 195 18.88 -3.21 12.47
N ASP A 196 18.57 -4.48 12.74
CA ASP A 196 19.53 -5.58 12.77
C ASP A 196 19.08 -6.70 11.82
N VAL A 197 19.78 -6.88 10.72
CA VAL A 197 19.50 -7.88 9.69
C VAL A 197 19.56 -9.33 10.22
N ASN A 198 20.22 -9.56 11.38
CA ASN A 198 20.33 -10.89 12.00
C ASN A 198 19.22 -11.16 13.01
N LYS A 199 18.33 -10.20 13.24
CA LYS A 199 17.14 -10.37 14.07
C LYS A 199 15.92 -10.54 13.19
N PRO A 200 14.90 -11.24 13.67
CA PRO A 200 13.60 -11.24 13.01
C PRO A 200 13.12 -9.80 12.76
N GLY A 201 12.77 -9.50 11.51
CA GLY A 201 12.35 -8.15 11.11
C GLY A 201 11.25 -8.18 10.06
N VAL A 202 10.75 -7.01 9.68
CA VAL A 202 9.69 -6.86 8.69
C VAL A 202 10.01 -5.74 7.70
N ILE A 203 9.50 -5.88 6.48
CA ILE A 203 9.43 -4.79 5.50
C ILE A 203 8.05 -4.14 5.62
N VAL A 204 8.01 -2.84 5.85
CA VAL A 204 6.80 -2.04 5.75
C VAL A 204 6.70 -1.49 4.34
N VAL A 205 5.67 -1.89 3.60
CA VAL A 205 5.33 -1.31 2.29
C VAL A 205 4.22 -0.30 2.52
N PHE A 206 4.49 0.97 2.22
CA PHE A 206 3.53 2.05 2.39
C PHE A 206 3.04 2.56 1.05
N PHE A 207 1.73 2.46 0.81
CA PHE A 207 1.06 3.03 -0.35
C PHE A 207 0.36 4.33 0.05
N HIS A 208 0.87 5.45 -0.45
CA HIS A 208 0.37 6.79 -0.13
C HIS A 208 -0.98 7.10 -0.76
N GLY A 209 -1.65 8.13 -0.27
CA GLY A 209 -2.92 8.62 -0.80
C GLY A 209 -2.76 9.49 -2.05
N ASN A 210 -3.91 9.87 -2.61
CA ASN A 210 -3.99 10.75 -3.76
C ASN A 210 -3.34 12.12 -3.50
N GLY A 211 -2.79 12.73 -4.55
CA GLY A 211 -2.17 14.05 -4.50
C GLY A 211 -0.83 14.11 -3.76
N ALA A 212 -0.22 12.98 -3.41
CA ALA A 212 1.00 12.96 -2.63
C ALA A 212 2.26 12.81 -3.49
N THR A 213 3.37 13.34 -2.95
CA THR A 213 4.73 13.04 -3.38
C THR A 213 5.53 12.44 -2.23
N LEU A 214 6.59 11.70 -2.55
CA LEU A 214 7.39 11.01 -1.54
C LEU A 214 8.07 11.97 -0.58
N GLU A 215 8.66 13.05 -1.09
CA GLU A 215 9.39 14.03 -0.28
C GLU A 215 8.43 14.87 0.56
N ARG A 216 7.52 15.60 -0.11
CA ARG A 216 6.64 16.55 0.55
C ARG A 216 5.68 15.88 1.54
N ASP A 217 5.12 14.73 1.14
CA ASP A 217 4.04 14.13 1.92
C ASP A 217 4.53 12.94 2.75
N VAL A 218 5.17 11.93 2.14
CA VAL A 218 5.48 10.69 2.85
C VAL A 218 6.62 10.91 3.85
N ARG A 219 7.69 11.60 3.44
CA ARG A 219 8.83 11.87 4.30
C ARG A 219 8.55 13.01 5.29
N ASP A 220 8.16 14.19 4.76
CA ASP A 220 8.21 15.43 5.55
C ASP A 220 6.90 15.67 6.34
N ARG A 221 5.72 15.48 5.71
CA ARG A 221 4.43 15.72 6.36
C ARG A 221 3.94 14.52 7.18
N GLN A 222 4.02 13.32 6.62
CA GLN A 222 3.54 12.08 7.25
C GLN A 222 4.59 11.45 8.16
N LEU A 223 5.85 11.88 8.07
CA LEU A 223 6.94 11.45 8.92
C LEU A 223 7.14 9.92 8.95
N LEU A 224 6.90 9.24 7.81
CA LEU A 224 6.95 7.78 7.77
C LEU A 224 8.30 7.21 8.20
N PRO A 225 9.46 7.70 7.69
CA PRO A 225 10.76 7.25 8.18
C PRO A 225 10.88 7.36 9.70
N GLN A 226 10.50 8.51 10.26
CA GLN A 226 10.53 8.75 11.71
C GLN A 226 9.60 7.80 12.46
N GLN A 227 8.39 7.53 11.96
CA GLN A 227 7.48 6.58 12.59
C GLN A 227 8.05 5.15 12.64
N ILE A 228 8.78 4.75 11.58
CA ILE A 228 9.46 3.44 11.55
C ILE A 228 10.57 3.41 12.61
N SER A 229 11.45 4.42 12.64
CA SER A 229 12.53 4.52 13.63
C SER A 229 12.00 4.55 15.07
N ASP A 230 10.99 5.38 15.34
CA ASP A 230 10.42 5.54 16.69
C ASP A 230 9.58 4.35 17.17
N SER A 231 9.27 3.40 16.30
CA SER A 231 8.46 2.22 16.66
C SER A 231 9.20 1.24 17.57
N GLY A 232 10.53 1.25 17.55
CA GLY A 232 11.37 0.24 18.20
C GLY A 232 11.26 -1.15 17.58
N ALA A 233 10.45 -1.34 16.55
CA ALA A 233 10.37 -2.59 15.80
C ALA A 233 11.59 -2.75 14.88
N ASN A 234 12.04 -3.98 14.68
CA ASN A 234 13.07 -4.29 13.68
C ASN A 234 12.44 -4.25 12.28
N ALA A 235 12.27 -3.03 11.73
CA ALA A 235 11.51 -2.79 10.51
C ALA A 235 12.24 -1.82 9.57
N VAL A 236 12.02 -2.00 8.25
CA VAL A 236 12.48 -1.08 7.20
C VAL A 236 11.30 -0.62 6.36
N LEU A 237 11.40 0.56 5.73
CA LEU A 237 10.35 1.16 4.92
C LEU A 237 10.64 1.04 3.43
N LEU A 238 9.61 0.73 2.66
CA LEU A 238 9.52 0.87 1.20
C LEU A 238 8.24 1.62 0.85
N ALA A 239 8.34 2.83 0.33
CA ALA A 239 7.19 3.60 -0.15
C ALA A 239 7.39 3.96 -1.63
N PRO A 240 6.75 3.26 -2.58
CA PRO A 240 6.82 3.60 -3.99
C PRO A 240 6.01 4.87 -4.27
N GLN A 241 6.48 5.70 -5.21
CA GLN A 241 5.67 6.77 -5.78
C GLN A 241 4.52 6.15 -6.59
N LEU A 242 3.30 6.54 -6.26
CA LEU A 242 2.10 6.30 -7.06
C LEU A 242 1.87 7.48 -8.01
N ALA A 243 0.63 7.77 -8.41
CA ALA A 243 0.32 8.93 -9.23
C ALA A 243 0.77 10.24 -8.56
N VAL A 244 1.67 10.98 -9.22
CA VAL A 244 2.24 12.22 -8.68
C VAL A 244 1.20 13.35 -8.72
N ASP A 245 0.96 14.01 -7.60
CA ASP A 245 0.07 15.17 -7.47
C ASP A 245 -1.32 15.00 -8.13
N ALA A 246 -1.84 13.78 -8.16
CA ALA A 246 -3.07 13.44 -8.86
C ALA A 246 -4.11 12.78 -7.96
N ALA A 247 -5.38 13.09 -8.18
CA ALA A 247 -6.51 12.37 -7.58
C ALA A 247 -6.76 11.06 -8.36
N ASP A 248 -5.79 10.16 -8.30
CA ASP A 248 -5.78 8.89 -9.00
C ASP A 248 -5.18 7.79 -8.11
N SER A 249 -5.90 6.69 -7.96
CA SER A 249 -5.55 5.55 -7.11
C SER A 249 -5.01 4.37 -7.91
N SER A 250 -4.61 4.57 -9.15
CA SER A 250 -4.12 3.50 -10.03
C SER A 250 -2.90 2.81 -9.46
N ALA A 251 -2.92 1.48 -9.46
CA ALA A 251 -1.86 0.69 -8.85
C ALA A 251 -0.66 0.42 -9.78
N GLY A 252 -0.78 0.75 -11.07
CA GLY A 252 0.32 0.54 -12.03
C GLY A 252 0.76 -0.92 -12.10
N LYS A 253 2.06 -1.18 -11.95
CA LYS A 253 2.61 -2.55 -12.01
C LYS A 253 2.16 -3.46 -10.85
N PHE A 254 1.60 -2.91 -9.77
CA PHE A 254 1.01 -3.72 -8.69
C PHE A 254 -0.31 -4.40 -9.12
N TRP A 255 -0.92 -4.00 -10.22
CA TRP A 255 -2.01 -4.76 -10.86
C TRP A 255 -1.55 -6.07 -11.49
N GLN A 256 -0.26 -6.21 -11.79
CA GLN A 256 0.25 -7.37 -12.50
C GLN A 256 0.46 -8.57 -11.56
N PRO A 257 0.16 -9.81 -12.00
CA PRO A 257 0.54 -11.01 -11.26
C PRO A 257 2.03 -10.99 -10.88
N GLY A 258 2.31 -11.19 -9.60
CA GLY A 258 3.67 -11.14 -9.06
C GLY A 258 4.27 -9.72 -8.96
N GLY A 259 3.48 -8.66 -9.10
CA GLY A 259 3.95 -7.28 -9.06
C GLY A 259 4.67 -6.94 -7.76
N LEU A 260 4.04 -7.22 -6.62
CA LEU A 260 4.67 -6.99 -5.32
C LEU A 260 5.93 -7.84 -5.12
N LYS A 261 5.94 -9.10 -5.58
CA LYS A 261 7.12 -9.97 -5.48
C LYS A 261 8.32 -9.38 -6.23
N ARG A 262 8.10 -8.89 -7.47
CA ARG A 262 9.17 -8.23 -8.25
C ARG A 262 9.69 -6.99 -7.55
N PHE A 263 8.77 -6.17 -7.01
CA PHE A 263 9.09 -4.97 -6.27
C PHE A 263 9.96 -5.26 -5.03
N ILE A 264 9.57 -6.21 -4.20
CA ILE A 264 10.33 -6.62 -3.01
C ILE A 264 11.71 -7.16 -3.40
N ASN A 265 11.79 -8.01 -4.42
CA ASN A 265 13.06 -8.60 -4.84
C ASN A 265 14.05 -7.55 -5.34
N GLU A 266 13.62 -6.59 -6.17
CA GLU A 266 14.49 -5.50 -6.62
C GLU A 266 14.87 -4.56 -5.46
N SER A 267 13.91 -4.27 -4.55
CA SER A 267 14.18 -3.45 -3.38
C SER A 267 15.19 -4.07 -2.42
N ALA A 268 15.26 -5.40 -2.34
CA ALA A 268 16.15 -6.10 -1.42
C ALA A 268 17.64 -5.80 -1.66
N ASP A 269 18.05 -5.72 -2.92
CA ASP A 269 19.43 -5.36 -3.31
C ASP A 269 19.77 -3.92 -2.90
N HIS A 270 18.82 -3.01 -3.03
CA HIS A 270 18.99 -1.61 -2.65
C HIS A 270 18.96 -1.42 -1.13
N LEU A 271 18.08 -2.14 -0.42
CA LEU A 271 18.07 -2.14 1.05
C LEU A 271 19.38 -2.67 1.62
N ALA A 272 19.94 -3.73 1.03
CA ALA A 272 21.21 -4.29 1.46
C ALA A 272 22.37 -3.30 1.29
N LYS A 273 22.40 -2.57 0.18
CA LYS A 273 23.37 -1.49 -0.05
C LYS A 273 23.18 -0.33 0.93
N LEU A 274 21.94 0.08 1.16
CA LEU A 274 21.59 1.15 2.10
C LEU A 274 21.95 0.76 3.54
N TYR A 275 21.77 -0.50 3.91
CA TYR A 275 22.18 -1.08 5.19
C TYR A 275 23.72 -1.19 5.32
N GLY A 276 24.48 -1.14 4.23
CA GLY A 276 25.93 -1.25 4.21
C GLY A 276 26.47 -2.69 4.13
N ASP A 277 25.61 -3.70 3.96
CA ASP A 277 26.00 -5.10 3.74
C ASP A 277 25.28 -5.69 2.52
N PRO A 278 25.91 -5.74 1.36
CA PRO A 278 25.33 -6.32 0.16
C PRO A 278 24.91 -7.80 0.31
N ASN A 279 25.51 -8.55 1.24
CA ASN A 279 25.16 -9.96 1.48
C ASN A 279 23.78 -10.10 2.17
N ALA A 280 23.28 -9.04 2.78
CA ALA A 280 21.97 -9.00 3.41
C ALA A 280 20.79 -9.05 2.41
N ALA A 281 21.03 -8.91 1.10
CA ALA A 281 19.99 -8.90 0.08
C ALA A 281 19.05 -10.11 0.16
N LYS A 282 19.58 -11.31 0.37
CA LYS A 282 18.78 -12.53 0.52
C LYS A 282 17.87 -12.46 1.76
N THR A 283 18.35 -11.89 2.86
CA THR A 283 17.54 -11.68 4.08
C THR A 283 16.39 -10.75 3.78
N PHE A 284 16.65 -9.55 3.21
CA PHE A 284 15.59 -8.61 2.83
C PHE A 284 14.59 -9.23 1.86
N ALA A 285 15.05 -9.94 0.83
CA ALA A 285 14.18 -10.60 -0.14
C ALA A 285 13.21 -11.62 0.49
N ASN A 286 13.47 -12.13 1.69
CA ASN A 286 12.65 -13.15 2.36
C ASN A 286 11.93 -12.64 3.63
N MET A 287 12.15 -11.40 4.06
CA MET A 287 11.50 -10.85 5.26
C MET A 287 9.97 -10.85 5.14
N PRO A 288 9.26 -11.03 6.27
CA PRO A 288 7.83 -10.76 6.37
C PRO A 288 7.49 -9.33 5.95
N ILE A 289 6.25 -9.13 5.51
CA ILE A 289 5.78 -7.85 4.95
C ILE A 289 4.58 -7.37 5.76
N VAL A 290 4.57 -6.08 6.10
CA VAL A 290 3.39 -5.35 6.55
C VAL A 290 3.04 -4.33 5.47
N ILE A 291 1.81 -4.36 4.97
CA ILE A 291 1.34 -3.39 3.98
C ILE A 291 0.49 -2.35 4.69
N VAL A 292 0.82 -1.08 4.47
CA VAL A 292 0.07 0.06 4.98
C VAL A 292 -0.49 0.83 3.78
N GLY A 293 -1.80 0.91 3.66
CA GLY A 293 -2.49 1.70 2.65
C GLY A 293 -3.14 2.92 3.29
N TYR A 294 -2.88 4.10 2.74
CA TYR A 294 -3.55 5.32 3.14
C TYR A 294 -4.40 5.86 1.99
N SER A 295 -5.68 6.20 2.27
CA SER A 295 -6.55 6.85 1.27
C SER A 295 -6.55 6.09 -0.07
N GLY A 296 -6.20 6.75 -1.18
CA GLY A 296 -6.07 6.14 -2.51
C GLY A 296 -5.11 4.96 -2.61
N GLY A 297 -4.23 4.76 -1.64
CA GLY A 297 -3.36 3.59 -1.52
C GLY A 297 -4.08 2.25 -1.32
N PHE A 298 -5.41 2.27 -1.15
CA PHE A 298 -6.21 1.05 -1.02
C PHE A 298 -6.14 0.15 -2.27
N VAL A 299 -6.11 0.73 -3.47
CA VAL A 299 -6.06 -0.06 -4.71
C VAL A 299 -4.77 -0.86 -4.82
N PRO A 300 -3.55 -0.26 -4.76
CA PRO A 300 -2.33 -1.06 -4.79
C PRO A 300 -2.22 -2.00 -3.60
N THR A 301 -2.78 -1.68 -2.42
CA THR A 301 -2.85 -2.61 -1.28
C THR A 301 -3.66 -3.84 -1.64
N ALA A 302 -4.92 -3.67 -2.06
CA ALA A 302 -5.82 -4.78 -2.37
C ALA A 302 -5.28 -5.68 -3.48
N TRP A 303 -4.76 -5.12 -4.56
CA TRP A 303 -4.19 -5.88 -5.67
C TRP A 303 -2.87 -6.55 -5.31
N SER A 304 -2.07 -5.96 -4.43
CA SER A 304 -0.88 -6.62 -3.89
C SER A 304 -1.22 -7.86 -3.05
N LEU A 305 -2.35 -7.84 -2.34
CA LEU A 305 -2.84 -9.00 -1.59
C LEU A 305 -3.39 -10.09 -2.51
N ASP A 306 -4.08 -9.71 -3.58
CA ASP A 306 -4.76 -10.63 -4.50
C ASP A 306 -3.76 -11.31 -5.46
N VAL A 307 -2.99 -10.53 -6.20
CA VAL A 307 -2.12 -11.04 -7.28
C VAL A 307 -0.63 -10.77 -7.05
N GLY A 308 -0.22 -10.16 -5.94
CA GLY A 308 1.15 -9.68 -5.70
C GLY A 308 2.23 -10.76 -5.66
N GLY A 309 1.86 -12.03 -5.47
CA GLY A 309 2.76 -13.18 -5.62
C GLY A 309 3.73 -13.40 -4.45
N VAL A 310 3.48 -12.82 -3.28
CA VAL A 310 4.31 -12.96 -2.06
C VAL A 310 3.76 -14.00 -1.07
N GLY A 311 2.61 -14.59 -1.38
CA GLY A 311 1.97 -15.64 -0.58
C GLY A 311 1.73 -15.22 0.87
N ASN A 312 2.04 -16.12 1.79
CA ASN A 312 1.83 -15.92 3.23
C ASN A 312 2.89 -15.02 3.91
N ARG A 313 3.76 -14.35 3.14
CA ARG A 313 4.75 -13.40 3.70
C ARG A 313 4.08 -12.12 4.23
N VAL A 314 2.89 -11.75 3.75
CA VAL A 314 2.15 -10.61 4.31
C VAL A 314 1.63 -11.01 5.69
N ARG A 315 2.19 -10.38 6.73
CA ARG A 315 1.89 -10.62 8.15
C ARG A 315 1.03 -9.55 8.79
N GLY A 316 0.79 -8.45 8.07
CA GLY A 316 -0.10 -7.40 8.52
C GLY A 316 -0.58 -6.55 7.37
N VAL A 317 -1.82 -6.09 7.49
CA VAL A 317 -2.42 -5.08 6.63
C VAL A 317 -3.00 -3.99 7.52
N VAL A 318 -2.67 -2.75 7.19
CA VAL A 318 -3.16 -1.57 7.89
C VAL A 318 -3.78 -0.62 6.87
N LEU A 319 -5.03 -0.29 7.05
CA LEU A 319 -5.77 0.65 6.21
C LEU A 319 -6.05 1.92 7.03
N LEU A 320 -5.50 3.04 6.58
CA LEU A 320 -5.63 4.34 7.22
C LEU A 320 -6.60 5.19 6.40
N ASP A 321 -7.88 5.21 6.82
CA ASP A 321 -8.99 5.86 6.11
C ASP A 321 -8.98 5.53 4.61
N ALA A 322 -8.90 4.23 4.31
CA ALA A 322 -8.52 3.71 3.00
C ALA A 322 -9.49 2.66 2.42
N VAL A 323 -10.65 2.41 3.04
CA VAL A 323 -11.62 1.44 2.51
C VAL A 323 -12.62 2.14 1.60
N TYR A 324 -12.16 2.51 0.39
CA TYR A 324 -13.03 3.12 -0.62
C TYR A 324 -13.56 2.12 -1.66
N GLY A 325 -13.14 0.85 -1.60
CA GLY A 325 -13.53 -0.23 -2.49
C GLY A 325 -12.67 -1.47 -2.29
N GLU A 326 -12.70 -2.42 -3.24
CA GLU A 326 -11.92 -3.68 -3.21
C GLU A 326 -12.21 -4.55 -1.98
N LEU A 327 -13.41 -4.45 -1.42
CA LEU A 327 -13.79 -5.13 -0.18
C LEU A 327 -13.67 -6.65 -0.29
N ASP A 328 -13.97 -7.21 -1.45
CA ASP A 328 -13.84 -8.63 -1.77
C ASP A 328 -12.40 -9.14 -1.56
N LYS A 329 -11.39 -8.37 -2.00
CA LYS A 329 -9.98 -8.73 -1.87
C LYS A 329 -9.52 -8.68 -0.41
N PHE A 330 -9.92 -7.63 0.32
CA PHE A 330 -9.63 -7.52 1.75
C PHE A 330 -10.29 -8.63 2.56
N ALA A 331 -11.58 -8.88 2.35
CA ALA A 331 -12.32 -9.95 3.03
C ALA A 331 -11.76 -11.34 2.69
N SER A 332 -11.36 -11.56 1.43
CA SER A 332 -10.71 -12.80 0.99
C SER A 332 -9.35 -12.98 1.65
N TRP A 333 -8.51 -11.94 1.69
CA TRP A 333 -7.21 -12.02 2.34
C TRP A 333 -7.35 -12.35 3.83
N VAL A 334 -8.23 -11.65 4.56
CA VAL A 334 -8.49 -11.90 5.99
C VAL A 334 -8.95 -13.35 6.23
N ALA A 335 -9.82 -13.86 5.36
CA ALA A 335 -10.33 -15.22 5.49
C ALA A 335 -9.24 -16.29 5.28
N ASN A 336 -8.34 -16.06 4.34
CA ASN A 336 -7.35 -17.04 3.91
C ASN A 336 -6.00 -16.89 4.60
N ASN A 337 -5.75 -15.81 5.34
CA ASN A 337 -4.47 -15.53 6.00
C ASN A 337 -4.60 -15.29 7.50
N ARG A 338 -4.82 -16.39 8.24
CA ARG A 338 -4.94 -16.37 9.72
C ARG A 338 -3.60 -16.16 10.44
N SER A 339 -2.50 -16.16 9.71
CA SER A 339 -1.15 -15.95 10.25
C SER A 339 -0.72 -14.47 10.30
N GLY A 340 -1.53 -13.59 9.74
CA GLY A 340 -1.35 -12.14 9.77
C GLY A 340 -2.41 -11.45 10.63
N PHE A 341 -2.29 -10.14 10.78
CA PHE A 341 -3.30 -9.27 11.38
C PHE A 341 -3.86 -8.29 10.35
N PHE A 342 -5.05 -7.78 10.63
CA PHE A 342 -5.72 -6.76 9.81
C PHE A 342 -6.21 -5.63 10.71
N VAL A 343 -5.86 -4.39 10.36
CA VAL A 343 -6.32 -3.17 11.04
C VAL A 343 -6.91 -2.24 9.99
N SER A 344 -8.13 -1.79 10.19
CA SER A 344 -8.73 -0.67 9.46
C SER A 344 -9.13 0.42 10.44
N ALA A 345 -8.52 1.59 10.30
CA ALA A 345 -8.92 2.76 11.04
C ALA A 345 -9.61 3.74 10.08
N TYR A 346 -10.77 4.27 10.48
CA TYR A 346 -11.63 4.97 9.54
C TYR A 346 -12.31 6.20 10.13
N THR A 347 -12.55 7.19 9.26
CA THR A 347 -13.38 8.36 9.53
C THR A 347 -14.80 8.14 8.98
N ARG A 348 -15.64 9.18 9.09
CA ARG A 348 -16.96 9.20 8.45
C ARG A 348 -16.92 8.95 6.94
N TYR A 349 -15.80 9.25 6.26
CA TYR A 349 -15.71 9.17 4.81
C TYR A 349 -15.68 7.72 4.30
N THR A 350 -15.03 6.81 5.03
CA THR A 350 -14.98 5.39 4.66
C THR A 350 -15.88 4.53 5.54
N GLN A 351 -16.52 5.08 6.57
CA GLN A 351 -17.33 4.35 7.57
C GLN A 351 -18.30 3.33 6.94
N ARG A 352 -18.98 3.70 5.87
CA ARG A 352 -19.95 2.80 5.22
C ARG A 352 -19.26 1.54 4.67
N HIS A 353 -18.17 1.71 3.95
CA HIS A 353 -17.42 0.59 3.37
C HIS A 353 -16.70 -0.23 4.44
N ASP A 354 -16.19 0.41 5.51
CA ASP A 354 -15.61 -0.31 6.64
C ASP A 354 -16.66 -1.18 7.34
N GLN A 355 -17.88 -0.68 7.54
CA GLN A 355 -18.98 -1.46 8.10
C GLN A 355 -19.39 -2.63 7.19
N GLU A 356 -19.44 -2.42 5.88
CA GLU A 356 -19.71 -3.45 4.90
C GLU A 356 -18.60 -4.53 4.92
N LEU A 357 -17.34 -4.12 4.92
CA LEU A 357 -16.20 -5.04 5.04
C LEU A 357 -16.22 -5.82 6.36
N MET A 358 -16.53 -5.17 7.48
CA MET A 358 -16.72 -5.85 8.77
C MET A 358 -17.78 -6.94 8.69
N GLN A 359 -18.91 -6.64 8.04
CA GLN A 359 -19.98 -7.62 7.89
C GLN A 359 -19.55 -8.81 7.01
N MET A 360 -18.90 -8.54 5.87
CA MET A 360 -18.35 -9.59 4.99
C MET A 360 -17.37 -10.52 5.73
N ILE A 361 -16.57 -9.96 6.64
CA ILE A 361 -15.62 -10.74 7.46
C ILE A 361 -16.35 -11.56 8.53
N ARG A 362 -17.35 -10.98 9.20
CA ARG A 362 -18.19 -11.68 10.18
C ARG A 362 -18.99 -12.83 9.56
N ASP A 363 -19.49 -12.64 8.35
CA ASP A 363 -20.22 -13.68 7.59
C ASP A 363 -19.33 -14.90 7.27
N LYS A 364 -18.01 -14.72 7.29
CA LYS A 364 -17.02 -15.80 7.17
C LYS A 364 -16.66 -16.43 8.54
N GLY A 365 -17.38 -16.11 9.60
CA GLY A 365 -17.16 -16.63 10.95
C GLY A 365 -15.90 -16.07 11.64
N ILE A 366 -15.42 -14.90 11.23
CA ILE A 366 -14.22 -14.28 11.79
C ILE A 366 -14.63 -13.19 12.78
N ALA A 367 -14.07 -13.28 13.99
CA ALA A 367 -14.28 -12.25 15.01
C ALA A 367 -13.61 -10.94 14.62
N VAL A 368 -14.31 -9.84 14.84
CA VAL A 368 -13.84 -8.47 14.59
C VAL A 368 -13.89 -7.70 15.90
N SER A 369 -12.78 -7.07 16.28
CA SER A 369 -12.64 -6.18 17.44
C SER A 369 -12.65 -4.72 17.00
N ASP A 370 -13.01 -3.83 17.90
CA ASP A 370 -12.80 -2.38 17.82
C ASP A 370 -11.73 -1.88 18.79
N ASP A 371 -11.11 -2.82 19.51
CA ASP A 371 -10.10 -2.56 20.53
C ASP A 371 -8.68 -2.67 19.94
N MET A 372 -7.94 -1.56 20.06
CA MET A 372 -6.52 -1.46 19.68
C MET A 372 -5.57 -1.48 20.89
N ASP A 373 -6.05 -1.67 22.11
CA ASP A 373 -5.18 -1.57 23.31
C ASP A 373 -4.27 -2.77 23.49
N GLY A 374 -4.66 -3.93 22.98
CA GLY A 374 -3.89 -5.17 23.05
C GLY A 374 -2.79 -5.30 21.98
N PRO A 375 -1.94 -6.34 22.12
CA PRO A 375 -0.95 -6.68 21.09
C PRO A 375 -1.62 -7.22 19.84
N LEU A 376 -1.10 -6.82 18.67
CA LEU A 376 -1.52 -7.37 17.39
C LEU A 376 -0.95 -8.78 17.21
N ARG A 377 -1.83 -9.77 17.25
CA ARG A 377 -1.48 -11.20 17.12
C ARG A 377 -1.90 -11.74 15.75
N PRO A 378 -1.34 -12.87 15.31
CA PRO A 378 -1.85 -13.58 14.16
C PRO A 378 -3.36 -13.84 14.28
N GLY A 379 -4.11 -13.48 13.26
CA GLY A 379 -5.57 -13.57 13.23
C GLY A 379 -6.32 -12.41 13.88
N SER A 380 -5.65 -11.41 14.46
CA SER A 380 -6.32 -10.18 14.92
C SER A 380 -6.94 -9.44 13.75
N VAL A 381 -8.22 -9.07 13.88
CA VAL A 381 -8.96 -8.22 12.93
C VAL A 381 -9.59 -7.08 13.71
N VAL A 382 -9.12 -5.87 13.48
CA VAL A 382 -9.50 -4.70 14.26
C VAL A 382 -9.99 -3.59 13.35
N PHE A 383 -11.12 -2.99 13.69
CA PHE A 383 -11.69 -1.83 13.01
C PHE A 383 -11.87 -0.69 14.01
N VAL A 384 -11.15 0.39 13.82
CA VAL A 384 -11.14 1.52 14.76
C VAL A 384 -11.85 2.71 14.14
N LYS A 385 -12.97 3.11 14.74
CA LYS A 385 -13.59 4.38 14.40
C LYS A 385 -12.82 5.52 15.05
N THR A 386 -12.31 6.42 14.24
CA THR A 386 -11.57 7.58 14.75
C THR A 386 -12.53 8.59 15.40
N PRO A 387 -12.12 9.25 16.50
CA PRO A 387 -12.88 10.34 17.11
C PRO A 387 -13.20 11.46 16.12
N ASP A 388 -14.31 12.17 16.36
CA ASP A 388 -14.67 13.33 15.58
C ASP A 388 -13.61 14.43 15.71
N GLY A 389 -13.38 15.17 14.61
CA GLY A 389 -12.37 16.22 14.54
C GLY A 389 -11.04 15.82 13.90
N VAL A 390 -10.76 14.53 13.78
CA VAL A 390 -9.60 14.06 13.01
C VAL A 390 -9.87 14.22 11.52
N THR A 391 -8.96 14.88 10.81
CA THR A 391 -9.11 15.11 9.38
C THR A 391 -8.50 13.98 8.56
N HIS A 392 -9.05 13.72 7.38
CA HIS A 392 -8.47 12.75 6.45
C HIS A 392 -7.01 13.05 6.13
N ARG A 393 -6.65 14.33 5.98
CA ARG A 393 -5.30 14.77 5.62
C ARG A 393 -4.25 14.38 6.67
N ASP A 394 -4.61 14.43 7.95
CA ASP A 394 -3.68 14.23 9.06
C ASP A 394 -3.62 12.76 9.50
N TYR A 395 -4.40 11.91 8.87
CA TYR A 395 -4.69 10.55 9.32
C TYR A 395 -3.46 9.62 9.44
N VAL A 396 -2.38 9.92 8.74
CA VAL A 396 -1.12 9.16 8.86
C VAL A 396 -0.29 9.61 10.08
N THR A 397 -0.54 10.83 10.60
CA THR A 397 0.15 11.35 11.78
C THR A 397 -0.76 11.43 13.01
N HIS A 398 -2.07 11.50 12.80
CA HIS A 398 -3.07 11.63 13.85
C HIS A 398 -4.36 10.93 13.45
N ALA A 399 -4.55 9.69 13.92
CA ALA A 399 -5.74 8.88 13.70
C ALA A 399 -6.43 8.60 15.06
N TRP A 400 -6.52 7.34 15.49
CA TRP A 400 -6.93 6.98 16.85
C TRP A 400 -5.84 7.28 17.88
N THR A 401 -4.64 7.48 17.40
CA THR A 401 -3.44 7.81 18.18
C THR A 401 -2.53 8.70 17.35
N ASP A 402 -1.60 9.38 17.99
CA ASP A 402 -0.51 10.04 17.32
C ASP A 402 0.44 9.01 16.73
N ARG A 403 0.82 9.22 15.45
CA ARG A 403 1.74 8.35 14.71
C ARG A 403 1.27 6.89 14.65
N PRO A 404 0.14 6.61 14.00
CA PRO A 404 -0.53 5.31 14.00
C PRO A 404 0.34 4.16 13.44
N VAL A 405 1.23 4.43 12.48
CA VAL A 405 2.13 3.40 11.95
C VAL A 405 3.15 2.98 13.00
N ARG A 406 3.71 3.94 13.74
CA ARG A 406 4.59 3.66 14.91
C ARG A 406 3.87 2.76 15.91
N GLU A 407 2.63 3.10 16.27
CA GLU A 407 1.84 2.38 17.27
C GLU A 407 1.57 0.93 16.84
N VAL A 408 1.15 0.72 15.57
CA VAL A 408 0.93 -0.63 15.02
C VAL A 408 2.21 -1.46 15.07
N LEU A 409 3.33 -0.90 14.68
CA LEU A 409 4.62 -1.62 14.68
C LEU A 409 5.08 -1.94 16.09
N ALA A 410 4.92 -1.03 17.05
CA ALA A 410 5.25 -1.28 18.45
C ALA A 410 4.40 -2.43 19.05
N LYS A 411 3.10 -2.47 18.75
CA LYS A 411 2.20 -3.54 19.17
C LYS A 411 2.52 -4.89 18.53
N MET A 412 2.98 -4.90 17.29
CA MET A 412 3.45 -6.09 16.59
C MET A 412 4.78 -6.60 17.18
N ALA A 413 5.70 -5.71 17.50
CA ALA A 413 7.02 -6.06 18.09
C ALA A 413 6.90 -6.79 19.44
N LEU A 414 5.84 -6.52 20.20
CA LEU A 414 5.53 -7.22 21.45
C LEU A 414 5.03 -8.66 21.24
N THR A 415 4.82 -9.08 19.98
CA THR A 415 4.27 -10.41 19.66
C THR A 415 5.33 -11.30 19.00
N PRO A 416 6.06 -12.16 19.73
CA PRO A 416 7.16 -12.97 19.18
C PRO A 416 6.76 -13.87 18.00
N ALA A 417 5.48 -14.23 17.88
CA ALA A 417 4.99 -15.12 16.83
C ALA A 417 5.04 -14.49 15.42
N LEU A 418 4.89 -13.17 15.29
CA LEU A 418 4.95 -12.48 14.00
C LEU A 418 6.39 -12.34 13.49
N THR A 419 7.37 -12.38 14.39
CA THR A 419 8.79 -12.20 14.09
C THR A 419 9.57 -13.52 13.96
N ARG A 420 9.11 -14.61 14.55
CA ARG A 420 9.83 -15.92 14.57
C ARG A 420 9.92 -16.62 13.22
N PHE A 421 9.10 -16.29 12.25
CA PHE A 421 9.11 -16.98 10.94
C PHE A 421 10.35 -16.65 10.07
N ALA A 422 11.07 -15.59 10.35
CA ALA A 422 12.32 -15.29 9.65
C ALA A 422 13.47 -16.23 10.05
N ALA A 423 13.50 -16.70 11.29
CA ALA A 423 14.56 -17.57 11.80
C ALA A 423 14.46 -19.01 11.26
N SER A 424 13.26 -19.58 11.13
CA SER A 424 13.08 -20.97 10.66
C SER A 424 13.46 -21.19 9.20
N ASN A 425 13.36 -20.16 8.36
CA ASN A 425 13.78 -20.23 6.95
C ASN A 425 15.31 -20.07 6.78
N ALA A 426 15.99 -19.44 7.74
CA ALA A 426 17.46 -19.33 7.73
C ALA A 426 18.13 -20.65 8.11
N GLU A 427 17.59 -21.40 9.09
CA GLU A 427 18.14 -22.67 9.51
C GLU A 427 17.94 -23.79 8.47
N SER A 428 16.84 -23.80 7.74
CA SER A 428 16.62 -24.80 6.67
C SER A 428 17.49 -24.60 5.43
N SER A 429 18.15 -23.45 5.27
CA SER A 429 19.05 -23.16 4.15
C SER A 429 20.52 -23.46 4.44
N ILE A 430 20.88 -23.75 5.70
CA ILE A 430 22.26 -24.09 6.10
C ILE A 430 22.50 -25.65 6.06
N SER A 431 21.40 -26.42 6.00
CA SER A 431 21.48 -27.91 6.01
C SER A 431 21.28 -28.58 4.63
N ARG A 432 21.55 -27.86 3.52
CA ARG A 432 21.57 -28.44 2.16
C ARG A 432 22.83 -28.06 1.40
#